data_152e2fd94ae302ae127ef15b90729f7f
#
_entry.id   152e2fd94ae302ae127ef15b90729f7f
#
_cell.length_a   1.000
_cell.length_b   1.000
_cell.length_c   1.000
_cell.angle_alpha   90.00
_cell.angle_beta   90.00
_cell.angle_gamma   90.00
#
_symmetry.space_group_name_H-M   'P 1'
#
loop_
_entity.id
_entity.type
_entity.pdbx_description
1 polymer ?
#
loop_
_entity_poly.entity_id
_entity_poly.type
_entity_poly.pdbx_seq_one_letter_code
_entity_poly.pdbx_strand_id
1 'polypeptide(L)'
;MDFNFTTLGTASALPTNSRYPSAHVLNIRGRLFLIDCGEAAQILLFRKGISILKIDNIFISHLHGDHCFGLFGLLSSMGMKGRTAKLTIHAPVELKGMLDFFMRAFDGDAMNYEIEHKVLNNTMKKGEMQK
;
A
#
# COMPACT_ATOMS: atom_id res chain seq x y z
N MET A 1 10.98 -7.55 -21.59
CA MET A 1 10.03 -6.67 -20.93
C MET A 1 9.69 -7.21 -19.55
N ASP A 2 9.80 -6.35 -18.58
CA ASP A 2 9.66 -6.79 -17.19
C ASP A 2 8.23 -6.57 -16.71
N PHE A 3 7.50 -7.66 -16.67
CA PHE A 3 6.17 -7.68 -16.11
C PHE A 3 6.07 -8.91 -15.23
N ASN A 4 5.89 -8.71 -13.92
CA ASN A 4 5.68 -9.86 -13.05
C ASN A 4 4.81 -9.47 -11.86
N PHE A 5 4.23 -10.50 -11.26
CA PHE A 5 3.30 -10.36 -10.14
C PHE A 5 3.80 -11.23 -9.01
N THR A 6 3.98 -10.64 -7.85
CA THR A 6 4.48 -11.35 -6.68
C THR A 6 3.46 -11.28 -5.56
N THR A 7 3.05 -12.44 -5.04
CA THR A 7 2.18 -12.52 -3.88
C THR A 7 3.03 -12.53 -2.62
N LEU A 8 2.78 -11.57 -1.73
CA LEU A 8 3.46 -11.48 -0.45
C LEU A 8 2.68 -12.19 0.64
N GLY A 9 1.36 -12.05 0.64
CA GLY A 9 0.51 -12.68 1.63
C GLY A 9 -0.90 -12.84 1.15
N THR A 10 -1.57 -13.89 1.60
CA THR A 10 -2.95 -14.22 1.19
C THR A 10 -3.86 -14.51 2.37
N ALA A 11 -3.37 -14.50 3.61
CA ALA A 11 -4.20 -14.75 4.78
C ALA A 11 -5.20 -13.61 4.98
N SER A 12 -6.37 -13.92 5.53
CA SER A 12 -7.46 -12.96 5.56
C SER A 12 -7.37 -11.96 6.72
N ALA A 13 -6.92 -12.35 7.91
CA ALA A 13 -7.02 -11.45 9.06
C ALA A 13 -5.75 -11.35 9.87
N LEU A 14 -5.19 -12.46 10.30
CA LEU A 14 -4.03 -12.46 11.17
C LEU A 14 -2.84 -13.13 10.50
N PRO A 15 -1.63 -12.58 10.68
CA PRO A 15 -0.44 -13.26 10.20
C PRO A 15 -0.20 -14.54 11.00
N THR A 16 0.32 -15.55 10.32
CA THR A 16 0.72 -16.81 10.95
C THR A 16 2.16 -17.10 10.54
N ASN A 17 2.70 -18.23 11.00
CA ASN A 17 4.07 -18.59 10.66
C ASN A 17 4.30 -18.76 9.16
N SER A 18 3.28 -19.14 8.41
CA SER A 18 3.41 -19.43 6.98
C SER A 18 2.50 -18.58 6.11
N ARG A 19 1.60 -17.80 6.68
CA ARG A 19 0.61 -17.02 5.93
C ARG A 19 0.49 -15.63 6.51
N TYR A 20 0.36 -14.63 5.63
CA TYR A 20 0.29 -13.23 6.02
C TYR A 20 -0.92 -12.56 5.38
N PRO A 21 -1.42 -11.46 5.97
CA PRO A 21 -2.53 -10.71 5.37
C PRO A 21 -2.21 -10.24 3.94
N SER A 22 -3.26 -9.91 3.21
CA SER A 22 -3.19 -9.68 1.77
C SER A 22 -2.19 -8.58 1.39
N ALA A 23 -1.29 -8.91 0.48
CA ALA A 23 -0.40 -7.94 -0.16
C ALA A 23 0.21 -8.58 -1.41
N HIS A 24 0.19 -7.82 -2.51
CA HIS A 24 0.72 -8.29 -3.79
C HIS A 24 1.48 -7.16 -4.46
N VAL A 25 2.54 -7.50 -5.19
CA VAL A 25 3.31 -6.52 -5.94
C VAL A 25 3.23 -6.81 -7.41
N LEU A 26 2.87 -5.79 -8.17
CA LEU A 26 2.89 -5.85 -9.64
C LEU A 26 4.06 -5.01 -10.13
N ASN A 27 4.96 -5.61 -10.88
CA ASN A 27 6.11 -4.93 -11.45
C ASN A 27 5.91 -4.78 -12.96
N ILE A 28 5.87 -3.54 -13.41
CA ILE A 28 5.75 -3.23 -14.83
C ILE A 28 6.94 -2.37 -15.20
N ARG A 29 7.93 -2.96 -15.86
CA ARG A 29 9.13 -2.25 -16.33
C ARG A 29 9.86 -1.51 -15.19
N GLY A 30 9.97 -2.15 -14.04
CA GLY A 30 10.66 -1.57 -12.90
C GLY A 30 9.82 -0.65 -12.04
N ARG A 31 8.59 -0.34 -12.46
CA ARG A 31 7.65 0.45 -11.66
C ARG A 31 6.79 -0.49 -10.85
N LEU A 32 6.71 -0.24 -9.56
CA LEU A 32 6.04 -1.14 -8.65
C LEU A 32 4.69 -0.60 -8.21
N PHE A 33 3.70 -1.49 -8.23
CA PHE A 33 2.35 -1.22 -7.74
C PHE A 33 2.08 -2.21 -6.61
N LEU A 34 1.74 -1.69 -5.44
CA LEU A 34 1.37 -2.55 -4.32
C LEU A 34 -0.15 -2.68 -4.28
N ILE A 35 -0.66 -3.91 -4.26
CA ILE A 35 -2.08 -4.19 -4.21
C ILE A 35 -2.40 -4.75 -2.85
N ASP A 36 -3.17 -4.01 -2.07
CA ASP A 36 -3.45 -4.21 -0.65
C ASP A 36 -2.16 -4.15 0.17
N CYS A 37 -2.29 -3.76 1.41
CA CYS A 37 -1.14 -3.55 2.27
C CYS A 37 -1.50 -4.04 3.67
N GLY A 38 -1.59 -5.35 3.81
CA GLY A 38 -1.89 -5.96 5.08
C GLY A 38 -0.74 -5.81 6.06
N GLU A 39 -0.99 -6.20 7.29
CA GLU A 39 0.02 -6.18 8.34
C GLU A 39 1.23 -7.00 7.92
N ALA A 40 2.41 -6.49 8.20
CA ALA A 40 3.69 -7.10 7.84
C ALA A 40 4.09 -6.98 6.37
N ALA A 41 3.32 -6.27 5.55
CA ALA A 41 3.65 -6.14 4.13
C ALA A 41 5.06 -5.61 3.89
N GLN A 42 5.49 -4.58 4.64
CA GLN A 42 6.82 -4.02 4.41
C GLN A 42 7.93 -4.98 4.82
N ILE A 43 7.70 -5.84 5.81
CA ILE A 43 8.69 -6.85 6.19
C ILE A 43 8.83 -7.86 5.06
N LEU A 44 7.72 -8.25 4.45
CA LEU A 44 7.74 -9.20 3.35
C LEU A 44 8.42 -8.61 2.12
N LEU A 45 8.19 -7.32 1.85
CA LEU A 45 8.89 -6.63 0.76
C LEU A 45 10.39 -6.65 1.00
N PHE A 46 10.81 -6.34 2.22
CA PHE A 46 12.22 -6.35 2.57
C PHE A 46 12.84 -7.73 2.37
N ARG A 47 12.15 -8.78 2.83
CA ARG A 47 12.65 -10.16 2.71
C ARG A 47 12.79 -10.59 1.26
N LYS A 48 11.97 -10.05 0.37
CA LYS A 48 12.03 -10.35 -1.06
C LYS A 48 12.99 -9.44 -1.82
N GLY A 49 13.67 -8.54 -1.12
CA GLY A 49 14.61 -7.63 -1.77
C GLY A 49 13.94 -6.54 -2.59
N ILE A 50 12.68 -6.24 -2.32
CA ILE A 50 11.93 -5.23 -3.06
C ILE A 50 12.03 -3.90 -2.32
N SER A 51 12.53 -2.87 -3.03
CA SER A 51 12.68 -1.54 -2.44
C SER A 51 11.33 -0.84 -2.33
N ILE A 52 10.97 -0.40 -1.12
CA ILE A 52 9.72 0.34 -0.94
C ILE A 52 9.76 1.70 -1.63
N LEU A 53 10.93 2.25 -1.89
CA LEU A 53 11.04 3.55 -2.57
C LEU A 53 10.69 3.47 -4.04
N LYS A 54 10.59 2.26 -4.61
CA LYS A 54 10.17 2.08 -5.99
C LYS A 54 8.66 1.91 -6.14
N ILE A 55 7.93 1.88 -5.04
CA ILE A 55 6.48 1.77 -5.07
C ILE A 55 5.90 3.17 -5.23
N ASP A 56 5.25 3.43 -6.36
CA ASP A 56 4.65 4.73 -6.65
C ASP A 56 3.13 4.72 -6.54
N ASN A 57 2.53 3.54 -6.53
CA ASN A 57 1.08 3.39 -6.46
C ASN A 57 0.73 2.26 -5.50
N ILE A 58 -0.27 2.52 -4.65
CA ILE A 58 -0.82 1.53 -3.74
C ILE A 58 -2.33 1.46 -3.99
N PHE A 59 -2.85 0.25 -4.15
CA PHE A 59 -4.28 0.02 -4.32
C PHE A 59 -4.81 -0.70 -3.10
N ILE A 60 -5.79 -0.11 -2.44
CA ILE A 60 -6.47 -0.73 -1.29
C ILE A 60 -7.89 -1.05 -1.72
N SER A 61 -8.20 -2.34 -1.84
CA SER A 61 -9.50 -2.77 -2.36
C SER A 61 -10.63 -2.50 -1.37
N HIS A 62 -10.39 -2.70 -0.10
CA HIS A 62 -11.34 -2.35 0.95
C HIS A 62 -10.63 -2.12 2.27
N LEU A 63 -11.32 -1.44 3.19
CA LEU A 63 -10.71 -1.00 4.45
C LEU A 63 -10.92 -2.00 5.58
N HIS A 64 -10.76 -3.27 5.28
CA HIS A 64 -10.62 -4.28 6.32
C HIS A 64 -9.15 -4.38 6.69
N GLY A 65 -8.87 -4.72 7.96
CA GLY A 65 -7.51 -4.69 8.46
C GLY A 65 -6.54 -5.55 7.67
N ASP A 66 -7.01 -6.69 7.17
CA ASP A 66 -6.17 -7.59 6.39
C ASP A 66 -5.72 -6.98 5.05
N HIS A 67 -6.30 -5.84 4.63
CA HIS A 67 -5.93 -5.16 3.39
C HIS A 67 -5.22 -3.84 3.60
N CYS A 68 -5.23 -3.26 4.80
CA CYS A 68 -4.71 -1.90 4.95
C CYS A 68 -3.92 -1.64 6.25
N PHE A 69 -3.86 -2.56 7.20
CA PHE A 69 -3.19 -2.28 8.47
C PHE A 69 -1.70 -2.02 8.34
N GLY A 70 -1.07 -2.49 7.28
CA GLY A 70 0.36 -2.23 7.07
C GLY A 70 0.66 -0.90 6.40
N LEU A 71 -0.38 -0.17 5.97
CA LEU A 71 -0.20 1.03 5.14
C LEU A 71 0.57 2.13 5.88
N PHE A 72 0.15 2.45 7.10
CA PHE A 72 0.70 3.62 7.80
C PHE A 72 2.15 3.41 8.21
N GLY A 73 2.50 2.18 8.61
CA GLY A 73 3.89 1.83 8.86
C GLY A 73 4.74 1.95 7.61
N LEU A 74 4.21 1.53 6.48
CA LEU A 74 4.91 1.67 5.20
C LEU A 74 5.12 3.14 4.84
N LEU A 75 4.11 3.97 5.00
CA LEU A 75 4.22 5.41 4.72
C LEU A 75 5.30 6.06 5.58
N SER A 76 5.35 5.71 6.86
CA SER A 76 6.38 6.22 7.77
C SER A 76 7.76 5.76 7.34
N SER A 77 7.91 4.50 6.97
CA SER A 77 9.20 3.96 6.55
C SER A 77 9.69 4.62 5.27
N MET A 78 8.79 4.90 4.34
CA MET A 78 9.15 5.64 3.12
C MET A 78 9.71 7.01 3.45
N GLY A 79 9.09 7.71 4.41
CA GLY A 79 9.55 9.02 4.85
C GLY A 79 10.93 8.93 5.50
N MET A 80 11.12 7.96 6.39
CA MET A 80 12.41 7.78 7.06
C MET A 80 13.54 7.41 6.11
N LYS A 81 13.21 6.77 5.00
CA LYS A 81 14.21 6.44 3.97
C LYS A 81 14.46 7.59 3.00
N GLY A 82 13.83 8.73 3.22
CA GLY A 82 14.09 9.93 2.43
C GLY A 82 13.32 10.02 1.13
N ARG A 83 12.16 9.39 1.05
CA ARG A 83 11.34 9.48 -0.17
C ARG A 83 10.99 10.93 -0.47
N THR A 84 11.11 11.33 -1.72
CA THR A 84 10.67 12.65 -2.20
C THR A 84 9.65 12.54 -3.32
N ALA A 85 9.55 11.40 -4.00
CA ALA A 85 8.62 11.21 -5.10
C ALA A 85 7.19 11.08 -4.59
N LYS A 86 6.24 11.61 -5.35
CA LYS A 86 4.82 11.50 -5.01
C LYS A 86 4.39 10.05 -4.93
N LEU A 87 3.55 9.73 -3.97
CA LEU A 87 2.92 8.42 -3.82
C LEU A 87 1.42 8.58 -4.04
N THR A 88 0.84 7.74 -4.89
CA THR A 88 -0.59 7.75 -5.13
C THR A 88 -1.23 6.53 -4.48
N ILE A 89 -2.27 6.76 -3.68
CA ILE A 89 -3.00 5.68 -3.01
C ILE A 89 -4.41 5.66 -3.58
N HIS A 90 -4.76 4.53 -4.20
CA HIS A 90 -6.10 4.30 -4.78
C HIS A 90 -6.89 3.49 -3.76
N ALA A 91 -7.91 4.11 -3.15
CA ALA A 91 -8.58 3.48 -2.03
C ALA A 91 -9.99 4.06 -1.85
N PRO A 92 -10.86 3.36 -1.10
CA PRO A 92 -12.18 3.91 -0.79
C PRO A 92 -12.09 5.27 -0.09
N VAL A 93 -13.16 6.06 -0.21
CA VAL A 93 -13.18 7.43 0.30
C VAL A 93 -12.94 7.48 1.81
N GLU A 94 -13.33 6.45 2.53
CA GLU A 94 -13.16 6.39 3.98
C GLU A 94 -11.70 6.46 4.43
N LEU A 95 -10.77 6.13 3.54
CA LEU A 95 -9.35 6.23 3.88
C LEU A 95 -8.93 7.68 4.13
N LYS A 96 -9.64 8.65 3.56
CA LYS A 96 -9.27 10.05 3.71
C LYS A 96 -9.18 10.47 5.17
N GLY A 97 -10.17 10.11 5.98
CA GLY A 97 -10.15 10.44 7.41
C GLY A 97 -8.98 9.81 8.13
N MET A 98 -8.64 8.57 7.78
CA MET A 98 -7.52 7.86 8.38
C MET A 98 -6.19 8.52 8.00
N LEU A 99 -6.02 8.91 6.74
CA LEU A 99 -4.81 9.59 6.29
C LEU A 99 -4.68 10.96 6.98
N ASP A 100 -5.77 11.71 7.05
CA ASP A 100 -5.74 13.01 7.72
C ASP A 100 -5.34 12.88 9.18
N PHE A 101 -5.88 11.87 9.87
CA PHE A 101 -5.53 11.61 11.26
C PHE A 101 -4.06 11.23 11.39
N PHE A 102 -3.60 10.33 10.53
CA PHE A 102 -2.21 9.89 10.53
C PHE A 102 -1.24 11.06 10.34
N MET A 103 -1.53 11.93 9.37
CA MET A 103 -0.66 13.07 9.09
C MET A 103 -0.59 14.02 10.27
N ARG A 104 -1.71 14.23 10.98
CA ARG A 104 -1.72 15.10 12.15
C ARG A 104 -1.08 14.46 13.36
N ALA A 105 -1.36 13.18 13.59
CA ALA A 105 -0.94 12.49 14.81
C ALA A 105 0.54 12.09 14.79
N PHE A 106 1.08 11.81 13.61
CA PHE A 106 2.42 11.28 13.48
C PHE A 106 3.36 12.22 12.73
N ASP A 107 3.07 13.52 12.82
CA ASP A 107 3.94 14.57 12.30
C ASP A 107 4.28 14.37 10.82
N GLY A 108 3.25 14.49 9.99
CA GLY A 108 3.45 14.38 8.55
C GLY A 108 4.41 15.41 7.98
N ASP A 109 4.72 16.46 8.75
CA ASP A 109 5.70 17.46 8.31
C ASP A 109 7.11 16.88 8.19
N ALA A 110 7.38 15.76 8.87
CA ALA A 110 8.67 15.08 8.72
C ALA A 110 8.78 14.33 7.41
N MET A 111 7.67 14.17 6.69
CA MET A 111 7.67 13.45 5.41
C MET A 111 7.81 14.45 4.27
N ASN A 112 8.83 14.25 3.45
CA ASN A 112 9.15 15.18 2.36
C ASN A 112 8.60 14.72 1.03
N TYR A 113 7.46 14.04 1.04
CA TYR A 113 6.83 13.59 -0.19
C TYR A 113 5.32 13.79 -0.13
N GLU A 114 4.72 13.95 -1.28
CA GLU A 114 3.29 14.16 -1.41
C GLU A 114 2.57 12.81 -1.47
N ILE A 115 1.44 12.72 -0.76
CA ILE A 115 0.54 11.56 -0.84
C ILE A 115 -0.75 12.04 -1.48
N GLU A 116 -1.10 11.44 -2.61
CA GLU A 116 -2.35 11.73 -3.28
C GLU A 116 -3.30 10.56 -3.08
N HIS A 117 -4.52 10.83 -2.61
CA HIS A 117 -5.55 9.80 -2.45
C HIS A 117 -6.54 9.90 -3.61
N LYS A 118 -6.55 8.89 -4.46
CA LYS A 118 -7.53 8.76 -5.54
C LYS A 118 -8.63 7.84 -5.07
N VAL A 119 -9.85 8.36 -5.03
CA VAL A 119 -10.97 7.64 -4.46
C VAL A 119 -11.50 6.57 -5.42
N LEU A 120 -11.67 5.36 -4.89
CA LEU A 120 -12.35 4.29 -5.58
C LEU A 120 -13.81 4.29 -5.14
N ASN A 121 -14.73 4.45 -6.08
CA ASN A 121 -16.14 4.50 -5.75
C ASN A 121 -16.81 3.14 -5.94
N ASN A 122 -18.05 3.01 -5.45
CA ASN A 122 -18.76 1.73 -5.48
C ASN A 122 -19.03 1.24 -6.89
N THR A 123 -19.26 2.14 -7.82
CA THR A 123 -19.49 1.76 -9.21
C THR A 123 -18.26 1.09 -9.79
N MET A 124 -17.10 1.65 -9.54
CA MET A 124 -15.85 1.04 -9.99
C MET A 124 -15.64 -0.32 -9.37
N LYS A 125 -15.94 -0.45 -8.07
CA LYS A 125 -15.77 -1.74 -7.40
C LYS A 125 -16.58 -2.83 -8.03
N LYS A 126 -17.80 -2.51 -8.46
CA LYS A 126 -18.70 -3.54 -9.02
C LYS A 126 -18.38 -3.92 -10.44
N GLY A 127 -17.87 -3.02 -11.23
CA GLY A 127 -17.68 -3.26 -12.64
C GLY A 127 -16.28 -3.06 -13.14
N GLU A 128 -15.76 -1.88 -12.94
CA GLU A 128 -14.55 -1.46 -13.62
C GLU A 128 -13.28 -1.97 -12.94
N MET A 129 -13.31 -2.10 -11.64
CA MET A 129 -12.14 -2.58 -10.92
C MET A 129 -11.83 -4.05 -11.17
N GLN A 130 -12.80 -4.78 -11.66
CA GLN A 130 -12.60 -6.19 -11.96
C GLN A 130 -11.88 -6.41 -13.29
N LYS A 131 -11.74 -5.36 -14.04
CA LYS A 131 -11.04 -5.42 -15.32
C LYS A 131 -9.57 -5.18 -15.14
#